data_121d0ce74254b4333cfe3ba9300c9d72
#
_entry.id   121d0ce74254b4333cfe3ba9300c9d72
#
_cell.length_a   1.000
_cell.length_b   1.000
_cell.length_c   1.000
_cell.angle_alpha   90.00
_cell.angle_beta   90.00
_cell.angle_gamma   90.00
#
_symmetry.space_group_name_H-M   'P 1'
#
loop_
_entity.id
_entity.type
_entity.pdbx_description
1 polymer ?
#
loop_
_entity_poly.entity_id
_entity_poly.type
_entity_poly.pdbx_seq_one_letter_code
_entity_poly.pdbx_strand_id
1 'polypeptide(L)'
;MREIRIDPLTGLRALVVSAHPTPQFAVAKPPAIDAKLDPFAAGNEAATAPELYAVRPGGGGPDTPGWTVRVVASPEPLLTADSPDPPPQDNPELVSAVAARGSHELIVSAPEPVQSLAELPLEQVVAAVEVWRERMRAHDESAYVHVGVAERPEAGATHPHTHAELHALSFVPAAVARERERFSAHAVRTMGANLLEDVVADEVRRRARIVAIDDEAVLLCPYASRRPFALMLAPRRCRARFGDDGPTGATLLHRGLSLLRERFGASPPLTLWIRTAPRGADRFCWHIDIVPRMLAAGSFELGTQIPVNPVAPEQAAAELRAL
;
A
#
# COMPACT_ATOMS: atom_id res chain seq x y z
N MET A 1 -6.12 -13.92 -24.63
CA MET A 1 -5.09 -12.92 -25.00
C MET A 1 -3.80 -13.28 -24.28
N ARG A 2 -2.63 -13.09 -24.94
CA ARG A 2 -1.30 -13.27 -24.32
C ARG A 2 -0.42 -12.11 -24.72
N GLU A 3 -0.01 -11.29 -23.75
CA GLU A 3 0.74 -10.05 -23.98
C GLU A 3 1.81 -9.87 -22.92
N ILE A 4 2.97 -9.33 -23.30
CA ILE A 4 3.94 -8.77 -22.39
C ILE A 4 3.69 -7.27 -22.35
N ARG A 5 3.25 -6.79 -21.21
CA ARG A 5 2.98 -5.36 -20.97
C ARG A 5 4.11 -4.75 -20.17
N ILE A 6 4.46 -3.51 -20.49
CA ILE A 6 5.49 -2.74 -19.80
C ILE A 6 4.80 -1.70 -18.94
N ASP A 7 5.09 -1.74 -17.65
CA ASP A 7 4.57 -0.77 -16.70
C ASP A 7 5.19 0.62 -16.98
N PRO A 8 4.39 1.64 -17.24
CA PRO A 8 4.90 2.98 -17.53
C PRO A 8 5.69 3.59 -16.35
N LEU A 9 5.33 3.30 -15.10
CA LEU A 9 5.95 3.88 -13.91
C LEU A 9 7.29 3.23 -13.57
N THR A 10 7.40 1.91 -13.73
CA THR A 10 8.59 1.16 -13.32
C THR A 10 9.44 0.65 -14.49
N GLY A 11 8.86 0.56 -15.70
CA GLY A 11 9.50 -0.09 -16.85
C GLY A 11 9.59 -1.61 -16.73
N LEU A 12 9.03 -2.20 -15.68
CA LEU A 12 8.99 -3.64 -15.48
C LEU A 12 7.95 -4.29 -16.39
N ARG A 13 8.18 -5.56 -16.71
CA ARG A 13 7.28 -6.36 -17.55
C ARG A 13 6.30 -7.14 -16.70
N ALA A 14 5.08 -7.31 -17.21
CA ALA A 14 4.10 -8.25 -16.71
C ALA A 14 3.57 -9.08 -17.88
N LEU A 15 3.39 -10.38 -17.68
CA LEU A 15 2.80 -11.27 -18.66
C LEU A 15 1.31 -11.39 -18.38
N VAL A 16 0.48 -10.81 -19.24
CA VAL A 16 -0.98 -10.90 -19.17
C VAL A 16 -1.45 -12.05 -20.05
N VAL A 17 -1.97 -13.11 -19.42
CA VAL A 17 -2.45 -14.33 -20.07
C VAL A 17 -3.92 -14.49 -19.72
N SER A 18 -4.77 -13.63 -20.28
CA SER A 18 -6.18 -13.64 -19.89
C SER A 18 -6.90 -14.88 -20.45
N ALA A 19 -7.52 -15.61 -19.52
CA ALA A 19 -8.47 -16.64 -19.81
C ALA A 19 -9.90 -16.05 -19.98
N HIS A 20 -10.73 -16.73 -20.75
CA HIS A 20 -12.15 -16.42 -20.82
C HIS A 20 -12.95 -17.73 -20.70
N PRO A 21 -13.85 -17.87 -19.74
CA PRO A 21 -14.22 -16.88 -18.71
C PRO A 21 -13.10 -16.57 -17.72
N THR A 22 -13.23 -15.46 -16.96
CA THR A 22 -12.31 -15.09 -15.87
C THR A 22 -12.19 -16.25 -14.90
N PRO A 23 -10.96 -16.61 -14.46
CA PRO A 23 -10.78 -17.60 -13.42
C PRO A 23 -11.55 -17.20 -12.15
N GLN A 24 -12.22 -18.18 -11.56
CA GLN A 24 -12.87 -17.97 -10.27
C GLN A 24 -11.85 -18.15 -9.14
N PHE A 25 -11.85 -17.19 -8.22
CA PHE A 25 -11.01 -17.21 -7.03
C PHE A 25 -11.90 -17.44 -5.82
N ALA A 26 -11.71 -18.55 -5.13
CA ALA A 26 -12.42 -18.81 -3.88
C ALA A 26 -11.72 -18.04 -2.74
N VAL A 27 -12.47 -17.16 -2.08
CA VAL A 27 -12.01 -16.43 -0.90
C VAL A 27 -12.84 -16.90 0.29
N ALA A 28 -12.22 -17.65 1.21
CA ALA A 28 -12.88 -18.09 2.42
C ALA A 28 -13.05 -16.90 3.39
N LYS A 29 -14.18 -16.85 4.09
CA LYS A 29 -14.34 -15.89 5.18
C LYS A 29 -13.40 -16.30 6.33
N PRO A 30 -12.55 -15.39 6.83
CA PRO A 30 -11.66 -15.72 7.94
C PRO A 30 -12.45 -15.91 9.26
N PRO A 31 -11.91 -16.65 10.24
CA PRO A 31 -12.51 -16.75 11.56
C PRO A 31 -12.54 -15.39 12.26
N ALA A 32 -13.55 -15.16 13.09
CA ALA A 32 -13.63 -13.92 13.87
C ALA A 32 -12.45 -13.79 14.83
N ILE A 33 -12.01 -12.56 15.07
CA ILE A 33 -10.98 -12.25 16.08
C ILE A 33 -11.63 -12.35 17.47
N ASP A 34 -10.96 -13.01 18.42
CA ASP A 34 -11.34 -12.92 19.82
C ASP A 34 -10.76 -11.61 20.42
N ALA A 35 -11.65 -10.64 20.67
CA ALA A 35 -11.28 -9.35 21.21
C ALA A 35 -10.50 -9.43 22.54
N LYS A 36 -10.67 -10.50 23.34
CA LYS A 36 -9.94 -10.66 24.61
C LYS A 36 -8.48 -11.05 24.41
N LEU A 37 -8.17 -11.69 23.29
CA LEU A 37 -6.82 -12.14 22.93
C LEU A 37 -6.12 -11.21 21.96
N ASP A 38 -6.84 -10.25 21.40
CA ASP A 38 -6.32 -9.30 20.43
C ASP A 38 -5.61 -8.13 21.11
N PRO A 39 -4.29 -8.00 20.99
CA PRO A 39 -3.54 -6.92 21.65
C PRO A 39 -3.91 -5.52 21.14
N PHE A 40 -4.55 -5.43 19.98
CA PHE A 40 -4.94 -4.16 19.36
C PHE A 40 -6.38 -3.76 19.66
N ALA A 41 -7.20 -4.62 20.26
CA ALA A 41 -8.55 -4.25 20.64
C ALA A 41 -8.57 -3.22 21.78
N ALA A 42 -9.56 -2.33 21.77
CA ALA A 42 -9.76 -1.37 22.85
C ALA A 42 -9.97 -2.09 24.20
N GLY A 43 -9.27 -1.62 25.23
CA GLY A 43 -9.22 -2.25 26.55
C GLY A 43 -8.01 -3.17 26.77
N ASN A 44 -7.23 -3.45 25.71
CA ASN A 44 -6.00 -4.27 25.78
C ASN A 44 -4.73 -3.44 25.55
N GLU A 45 -4.80 -2.11 25.73
CA GLU A 45 -3.70 -1.19 25.43
C GLU A 45 -2.40 -1.57 26.13
N ALA A 46 -2.47 -2.16 27.32
CA ALA A 46 -1.32 -2.65 28.08
C ALA A 46 -0.62 -3.87 27.45
N ALA A 47 -1.23 -4.53 26.47
CA ALA A 47 -0.65 -5.69 25.78
C ALA A 47 0.29 -5.30 24.64
N THR A 48 0.42 -4.01 24.34
CA THR A 48 1.29 -3.47 23.28
C THR A 48 2.42 -2.60 23.86
N ALA A 49 3.38 -2.21 23.02
CA ALA A 49 4.32 -1.16 23.36
C ALA A 49 3.59 0.17 23.69
N PRO A 50 4.22 1.09 24.43
CA PRO A 50 3.66 2.40 24.72
C PRO A 50 3.21 3.13 23.45
N GLU A 51 2.11 3.88 23.61
CA GLU A 51 1.53 4.65 22.51
C GLU A 51 2.46 5.77 22.05
N LEU A 52 2.68 5.82 20.74
CA LEU A 52 3.43 6.89 20.08
C LEU A 52 2.51 8.04 19.64
N TYR A 53 1.30 7.71 19.25
CA TYR A 53 0.30 8.67 18.78
C TYR A 53 -1.10 8.02 18.82
N ALA A 54 -2.13 8.81 19.04
CA ALA A 54 -3.52 8.36 18.83
C ALA A 54 -4.46 9.52 18.53
N VAL A 55 -5.52 9.23 17.81
CA VAL A 55 -6.67 10.12 17.63
C VAL A 55 -7.72 9.76 18.68
N ARG A 56 -8.06 10.70 19.58
CA ARG A 56 -9.07 10.55 20.65
C ARG A 56 -10.06 11.71 20.61
N PRO A 57 -11.20 11.58 19.92
CA PRO A 57 -12.20 12.65 19.84
C PRO A 57 -12.73 13.10 21.20
N GLY A 58 -12.82 12.18 22.16
CA GLY A 58 -13.27 12.45 23.53
C GLY A 58 -12.17 12.89 24.50
N GLY A 59 -10.92 13.03 24.03
CA GLY A 59 -9.76 13.23 24.92
C GLY A 59 -9.36 11.97 25.65
N GLY A 60 -8.41 12.07 26.58
CA GLY A 60 -7.86 10.94 27.36
C GLY A 60 -6.33 10.93 27.35
N GLY A 61 -5.72 10.14 28.25
CA GLY A 61 -4.27 9.96 28.32
C GLY A 61 -3.77 8.89 27.34
N PRO A 62 -2.45 8.78 27.13
CA PRO A 62 -1.86 7.69 26.37
C PRO A 62 -2.17 6.32 27.02
N ASP A 63 -2.18 5.28 26.22
CA ASP A 63 -2.46 3.90 26.64
C ASP A 63 -3.79 3.70 27.39
N THR A 64 -4.81 4.52 27.04
CA THR A 64 -6.19 4.39 27.54
C THR A 64 -7.18 4.21 26.41
N PRO A 65 -8.33 3.58 26.63
CA PRO A 65 -9.41 3.46 25.63
C PRO A 65 -9.95 4.81 25.14
N GLY A 66 -10.80 4.80 24.12
CA GLY A 66 -11.45 6.00 23.55
C GLY A 66 -10.70 6.58 22.34
N TRP A 67 -9.69 5.89 21.86
CA TRP A 67 -9.03 6.19 20.60
C TRP A 67 -9.85 5.66 19.39
N THR A 68 -9.70 6.30 18.26
CA THR A 68 -10.23 5.83 16.95
C THR A 68 -9.14 5.21 16.08
N VAL A 69 -7.93 5.77 16.13
CA VAL A 69 -6.72 5.22 15.48
C VAL A 69 -5.58 5.33 16.49
N ARG A 70 -4.79 4.28 16.64
CA ARG A 70 -3.69 4.22 17.62
C ARG A 70 -2.39 3.77 16.95
N VAL A 71 -1.28 4.37 17.34
CA VAL A 71 0.06 4.07 16.83
C VAL A 71 0.95 3.61 17.97
N VAL A 72 1.59 2.46 17.78
CA VAL A 72 2.55 1.88 18.73
C VAL A 72 3.83 1.48 18.01
N ALA A 73 4.94 1.37 18.74
CA ALA A 73 6.13 0.76 18.18
C ALA A 73 5.89 -0.73 17.89
N SER A 74 6.49 -1.24 16.81
CA SER A 74 6.42 -2.69 16.53
C SER A 74 7.11 -3.47 17.65
N PRO A 75 6.50 -4.57 18.15
CA PRO A 75 7.13 -5.45 19.14
C PRO A 75 8.33 -6.22 18.57
N GLU A 76 8.34 -6.43 17.24
CA GLU A 76 9.42 -7.09 16.51
C GLU A 76 9.91 -6.17 15.39
N PRO A 77 10.63 -5.08 15.72
CA PRO A 77 10.96 -4.07 14.73
C PRO A 77 12.02 -4.58 13.73
N LEU A 78 11.77 -4.39 12.45
CA LEU A 78 12.77 -4.63 11.39
C LEU A 78 13.88 -3.58 11.39
N LEU A 79 13.60 -2.40 11.94
CA LEU A 79 14.49 -1.24 12.00
C LEU A 79 14.40 -0.62 13.39
N THR A 80 15.55 -0.29 13.99
CA THR A 80 15.61 0.46 15.25
C THR A 80 16.61 1.60 15.14
N ALA A 81 16.38 2.67 15.90
CA ALA A 81 17.28 3.84 15.87
C ALA A 81 18.69 3.51 16.40
N ASP A 82 18.79 2.55 17.30
CA ASP A 82 19.99 2.13 18.03
C ASP A 82 20.63 0.85 17.47
N SER A 83 20.21 0.37 16.29
CA SER A 83 20.83 -0.78 15.64
C SER A 83 22.34 -0.63 15.57
N PRO A 84 23.13 -1.59 16.11
CA PRO A 84 24.57 -1.52 16.11
C PRO A 84 25.15 -1.63 14.70
N ASP A 85 26.31 -1.02 14.49
CA ASP A 85 27.03 -1.21 13.24
C ASP A 85 27.48 -2.68 13.10
N PRO A 86 27.35 -3.27 11.91
CA PRO A 86 27.86 -4.61 11.66
C PRO A 86 29.38 -4.63 11.77
N PRO A 87 29.99 -5.81 12.04
CA PRO A 87 31.43 -5.94 12.08
C PRO A 87 32.05 -5.53 10.73
N PRO A 88 33.29 -5.01 10.71
CA PRO A 88 33.99 -4.68 9.48
C PRO A 88 34.05 -5.90 8.54
N GLN A 89 33.88 -5.65 7.24
CA GLN A 89 33.93 -6.68 6.22
C GLN A 89 35.35 -6.77 5.66
N ASP A 90 35.84 -7.99 5.43
CA ASP A 90 37.18 -8.23 4.88
C ASP A 90 37.35 -7.72 3.45
N ASN A 91 36.26 -7.73 2.68
CA ASN A 91 36.24 -7.20 1.31
C ASN A 91 34.99 -6.33 1.07
N PRO A 92 34.98 -5.05 1.45
CA PRO A 92 33.83 -4.16 1.35
C PRO A 92 33.41 -3.84 -0.08
N GLU A 93 34.26 -4.09 -1.08
CA GLU A 93 33.88 -3.95 -2.50
C GLU A 93 32.96 -5.06 -3.00
N LEU A 94 33.07 -6.25 -2.42
CA LEU A 94 32.26 -7.41 -2.80
C LEU A 94 31.12 -7.69 -1.85
N VAL A 95 31.32 -7.45 -0.56
CA VAL A 95 30.34 -7.69 0.49
C VAL A 95 30.26 -6.48 1.39
N SER A 96 29.08 -5.94 1.56
CA SER A 96 28.83 -4.76 2.42
C SER A 96 27.61 -4.98 3.30
N ALA A 97 27.68 -4.49 4.52
CA ALA A 97 26.56 -4.45 5.45
C ALA A 97 26.51 -3.09 6.14
N VAL A 98 25.31 -2.64 6.43
CA VAL A 98 25.06 -1.41 7.19
C VAL A 98 24.07 -1.71 8.30
N ALA A 99 24.10 -0.91 9.38
CA ALA A 99 23.14 -1.06 10.47
C ALA A 99 21.69 -0.86 9.97
N ALA A 100 20.77 -1.69 10.44
CA ALA A 100 19.34 -1.60 10.11
C ALA A 100 18.69 -0.47 10.93
N ARG A 101 19.15 0.77 10.72
CA ARG A 101 18.66 1.96 11.44
C ARG A 101 17.42 2.52 10.82
N GLY A 102 16.46 2.89 11.67
CA GLY A 102 15.19 3.49 11.27
C GLY A 102 14.13 3.36 12.34
N SER A 103 12.88 3.40 11.94
CA SER A 103 11.73 3.19 12.82
C SER A 103 10.75 2.21 12.20
N HIS A 104 10.08 1.43 13.04
CA HIS A 104 9.00 0.53 12.64
C HIS A 104 7.82 0.73 13.59
N GLU A 105 6.72 1.24 13.05
CA GLU A 105 5.49 1.54 13.79
C GLU A 105 4.32 0.72 13.25
N LEU A 106 3.39 0.36 14.14
CA LEU A 106 2.11 -0.23 13.79
C LEU A 106 1.01 0.82 14.00
N ILE A 107 0.20 1.04 12.98
CA ILE A 107 -0.91 1.99 12.98
C ILE A 107 -2.21 1.17 12.97
N VAL A 108 -2.79 0.99 14.16
CA VAL A 108 -4.03 0.23 14.36
C VAL A 108 -5.20 1.05 13.83
N SER A 109 -5.92 0.51 12.84
CA SER A 109 -6.89 1.26 12.04
C SER A 109 -8.24 1.47 12.71
N ALA A 110 -8.57 0.70 13.76
CA ALA A 110 -9.83 0.80 14.49
C ALA A 110 -9.70 0.16 15.88
N PRO A 111 -10.51 0.55 16.88
CA PRO A 111 -10.54 -0.09 18.19
C PRO A 111 -11.28 -1.44 18.19
N GLU A 112 -12.17 -1.68 17.23
CA GLU A 112 -12.89 -2.92 17.04
C GLU A 112 -12.02 -3.95 16.31
N PRO A 113 -12.08 -5.25 16.71
CA PRO A 113 -11.28 -6.30 16.11
C PRO A 113 -11.80 -6.69 14.72
N VAL A 114 -11.43 -5.93 13.71
CA VAL A 114 -11.74 -6.18 12.30
C VAL A 114 -10.50 -6.63 11.52
N GLN A 115 -10.69 -7.43 10.49
CA GLN A 115 -9.58 -8.05 9.74
C GLN A 115 -9.25 -7.33 8.45
N SER A 116 -10.09 -6.39 8.03
CA SER A 116 -9.89 -5.68 6.77
C SER A 116 -10.40 -4.25 6.86
N LEU A 117 -9.68 -3.32 6.25
CA LEU A 117 -10.13 -1.95 6.02
C LEU A 117 -11.47 -1.89 5.26
N ALA A 118 -11.78 -2.91 4.43
CA ALA A 118 -13.06 -3.02 3.74
C ALA A 118 -14.26 -3.32 4.67
N GLU A 119 -14.01 -3.63 5.94
CA GLU A 119 -15.04 -3.87 6.96
C GLU A 119 -15.34 -2.60 7.78
N LEU A 120 -14.47 -1.60 7.68
CA LEU A 120 -14.61 -0.33 8.39
C LEU A 120 -15.56 0.62 7.65
N PRO A 121 -16.29 1.47 8.37
CA PRO A 121 -17.04 2.57 7.74
C PRO A 121 -16.08 3.59 7.11
N LEU A 122 -16.58 4.37 6.14
CA LEU A 122 -15.78 5.33 5.39
C LEU A 122 -15.04 6.32 6.30
N GLU A 123 -15.72 6.86 7.29
CA GLU A 123 -15.14 7.82 8.24
C GLU A 123 -13.94 7.24 9.02
N GLN A 124 -13.98 5.95 9.33
CA GLN A 124 -12.89 5.27 10.01
C GLN A 124 -11.68 5.06 9.06
N VAL A 125 -11.94 4.73 7.80
CA VAL A 125 -10.86 4.63 6.79
C VAL A 125 -10.24 6.01 6.53
N VAL A 126 -11.05 7.07 6.49
CA VAL A 126 -10.56 8.46 6.37
C VAL A 126 -9.65 8.78 7.57
N ALA A 127 -10.08 8.49 8.79
CA ALA A 127 -9.27 8.72 10.00
C ALA A 127 -7.94 7.95 9.97
N ALA A 128 -7.97 6.67 9.55
CA ALA A 128 -6.75 5.87 9.42
C ALA A 128 -5.78 6.45 8.38
N VAL A 129 -6.28 6.86 7.20
CA VAL A 129 -5.48 7.47 6.14
C VAL A 129 -4.86 8.80 6.59
N GLU A 130 -5.58 9.63 7.36
CA GLU A 130 -5.02 10.86 7.93
C GLU A 130 -3.90 10.57 8.92
N VAL A 131 -4.01 9.53 9.75
CA VAL A 131 -2.93 9.12 10.65
C VAL A 131 -1.73 8.58 9.86
N TRP A 132 -1.94 7.85 8.74
CA TRP A 132 -0.81 7.47 7.86
C TRP A 132 -0.04 8.69 7.38
N ARG A 133 -0.74 9.76 6.96
CA ARG A 133 -0.12 11.03 6.52
C ARG A 133 0.63 11.70 7.66
N GLU A 134 0.01 11.78 8.83
CA GLU A 134 0.63 12.40 10.01
C GLU A 134 1.91 11.67 10.41
N ARG A 135 1.88 10.33 10.45
CA ARG A 135 3.07 9.55 10.78
C ARG A 135 4.15 9.64 9.70
N MET A 136 3.78 9.73 8.43
CA MET A 136 4.75 9.98 7.35
C MET A 136 5.43 11.35 7.49
N ARG A 137 4.68 12.40 7.88
CA ARG A 137 5.24 13.73 8.19
C ARG A 137 6.17 13.69 9.39
N ALA A 138 5.82 12.95 10.43
CA ALA A 138 6.66 12.80 11.62
C ALA A 138 8.04 12.17 11.33
N HIS A 139 8.18 11.50 10.20
CA HIS A 139 9.43 10.88 9.74
C HIS A 139 9.98 11.49 8.44
N ASP A 140 9.68 12.75 8.13
CA ASP A 140 10.09 13.43 6.89
C ASP A 140 11.61 13.58 6.71
N GLU A 141 12.37 13.51 7.80
CA GLU A 141 13.83 13.49 7.79
C GLU A 141 14.43 12.18 7.26
N SER A 142 13.67 11.11 7.19
CA SER A 142 14.11 9.82 6.66
C SER A 142 14.32 9.87 5.14
N ALA A 143 15.24 9.07 4.62
CA ALA A 143 15.47 9.01 3.16
C ALA A 143 14.21 8.55 2.40
N TYR A 144 13.44 7.63 3.02
CA TYR A 144 12.15 7.18 2.50
C TYR A 144 11.27 6.68 3.65
N VAL A 145 9.97 6.97 3.60
CA VAL A 145 8.99 6.41 4.51
C VAL A 145 8.06 5.49 3.74
N HIS A 146 8.02 4.22 4.14
CA HIS A 146 7.13 3.23 3.60
C HIS A 146 5.93 3.02 4.53
N VAL A 147 4.72 3.08 4.00
CA VAL A 147 3.51 2.64 4.69
C VAL A 147 2.85 1.57 3.85
N GLY A 148 2.55 0.44 4.49
CA GLY A 148 1.87 -0.68 3.86
C GLY A 148 0.86 -1.33 4.80
N VAL A 149 -0.11 -2.02 4.22
CA VAL A 149 -1.09 -2.85 4.93
C VAL A 149 -1.01 -4.24 4.34
N ALA A 150 -0.92 -5.24 5.20
CA ALA A 150 -1.11 -6.64 4.84
C ALA A 150 -2.34 -7.15 5.57
N GLU A 151 -3.29 -7.69 4.84
CA GLU A 151 -4.50 -8.28 5.41
C GLU A 151 -4.51 -9.78 5.14
N ARG A 152 -4.66 -10.57 6.19
CA ARG A 152 -4.62 -12.02 6.22
C ARG A 152 -3.20 -12.62 6.08
N PRO A 153 -2.95 -13.79 6.68
CA PRO A 153 -1.65 -14.48 6.66
C PRO A 153 -1.14 -14.76 5.23
N GLU A 154 -2.05 -15.05 4.29
CA GLU A 154 -1.71 -15.32 2.88
C GLU A 154 -1.11 -14.09 2.17
N ALA A 155 -1.34 -12.90 2.71
CA ALA A 155 -0.74 -11.65 2.24
C ALA A 155 0.43 -11.17 3.12
N GLY A 156 0.78 -11.91 4.16
CA GLY A 156 1.90 -11.62 5.05
C GLY A 156 1.51 -10.84 6.32
N ALA A 157 0.22 -10.77 6.67
CA ALA A 157 -0.19 -10.17 7.93
C ALA A 157 0.32 -10.99 9.12
N THR A 158 0.96 -10.33 10.07
CA THR A 158 1.44 -10.93 11.33
C THR A 158 0.37 -10.98 12.42
N HIS A 159 -0.60 -10.08 12.33
CA HIS A 159 -1.74 -10.00 13.23
C HIS A 159 -3.04 -9.97 12.43
N PRO A 160 -4.12 -10.60 12.92
CA PRO A 160 -5.39 -10.61 12.21
C PRO A 160 -6.13 -9.26 12.24
N HIS A 161 -5.92 -8.42 13.27
CA HIS A 161 -6.51 -7.09 13.36
C HIS A 161 -5.90 -6.17 12.30
N THR A 162 -6.72 -5.48 11.50
CA THR A 162 -6.23 -4.62 10.41
C THR A 162 -5.42 -3.44 10.93
N HIS A 163 -4.20 -3.33 10.46
CA HIS A 163 -3.25 -2.27 10.79
C HIS A 163 -2.37 -1.96 9.59
N ALA A 164 -1.82 -0.76 9.59
CA ALA A 164 -0.73 -0.43 8.68
C ALA A 164 0.61 -0.51 9.41
N GLU A 165 1.65 -0.87 8.66
CA GLU A 165 3.04 -0.84 9.11
C GLU A 165 3.75 0.36 8.47
N LEU A 166 4.39 1.17 9.29
CA LEU A 166 5.25 2.26 8.83
C LEU A 166 6.70 1.92 9.08
N HIS A 167 7.51 2.04 8.04
CA HIS A 167 8.96 1.86 8.10
C HIS A 167 9.65 3.15 7.64
N ALA A 168 10.36 3.81 8.53
CA ALA A 168 11.20 4.97 8.21
C ALA A 168 12.62 4.49 7.89
N LEU A 169 13.03 4.63 6.63
CA LEU A 169 14.26 4.06 6.08
C LEU A 169 15.36 5.12 5.96
N SER A 170 16.60 4.73 6.28
CA SER A 170 17.81 5.55 6.06
C SER A 170 18.29 5.55 4.59
N PHE A 171 17.66 4.77 3.72
CA PHE A 171 18.00 4.64 2.30
C PHE A 171 16.75 4.65 1.43
N VAL A 172 16.92 4.89 0.13
CA VAL A 172 15.83 4.82 -0.87
C VAL A 172 15.80 3.40 -1.46
N PRO A 173 14.67 2.66 -1.35
CA PRO A 173 14.56 1.33 -1.94
C PRO A 173 14.73 1.36 -3.46
N ALA A 174 15.36 0.32 -4.02
CA ALA A 174 15.67 0.25 -5.46
C ALA A 174 14.42 0.37 -6.35
N ALA A 175 13.26 -0.14 -5.90
CA ALA A 175 12.00 0.02 -6.64
C ALA A 175 11.57 1.49 -6.73
N VAL A 176 11.70 2.26 -5.64
CA VAL A 176 11.38 3.69 -5.59
C VAL A 176 12.39 4.50 -6.39
N ALA A 177 13.68 4.17 -6.30
CA ALA A 177 14.73 4.82 -7.09
C ALA A 177 14.47 4.65 -8.60
N ARG A 178 14.08 3.45 -9.03
CA ARG A 178 13.72 3.16 -10.43
C ARG A 178 12.52 4.00 -10.89
N GLU A 179 11.48 4.10 -10.10
CA GLU A 179 10.32 4.96 -10.43
C GLU A 179 10.74 6.42 -10.54
N ARG A 180 11.50 6.94 -9.57
CA ARG A 180 12.03 8.32 -9.60
C ARG A 180 12.82 8.60 -10.88
N GLU A 181 13.66 7.67 -11.32
CA GLU A 181 14.40 7.79 -12.57
C GLU A 181 13.47 7.91 -13.78
N ARG A 182 12.38 7.11 -13.82
CA ARG A 182 11.41 7.19 -14.90
C ARG A 182 10.62 8.47 -14.90
N PHE A 183 10.19 8.97 -13.75
CA PHE A 183 9.56 10.29 -13.63
C PHE A 183 10.51 11.39 -14.14
N SER A 184 11.76 11.35 -13.72
CA SER A 184 12.78 12.33 -14.15
C SER A 184 13.05 12.27 -15.66
N ALA A 185 13.21 11.06 -16.22
CA ALA A 185 13.43 10.87 -17.65
C ALA A 185 12.22 11.33 -18.49
N HIS A 186 11.00 11.10 -18.01
CA HIS A 186 9.78 11.58 -18.66
C HIS A 186 9.72 13.11 -18.65
N ALA A 187 9.95 13.74 -17.51
CA ALA A 187 9.94 15.19 -17.38
C ALA A 187 10.99 15.87 -18.28
N VAL A 188 12.17 15.27 -18.41
CA VAL A 188 13.20 15.79 -19.35
C VAL A 188 12.72 15.68 -20.79
N ARG A 189 12.16 14.54 -21.20
CA ARG A 189 11.68 14.31 -22.57
C ARG A 189 10.49 15.19 -22.96
N THR A 190 9.63 15.52 -21.98
CA THR A 190 8.37 16.27 -22.21
C THR A 190 8.46 17.74 -21.79
N MET A 191 9.65 18.22 -21.43
CA MET A 191 9.88 19.60 -20.95
C MET A 191 9.06 19.94 -19.70
N GLY A 192 8.91 18.97 -18.79
CA GLY A 192 8.37 19.19 -17.45
C GLY A 192 7.07 18.47 -17.11
N ALA A 193 6.45 17.71 -18.03
CA ALA A 193 5.23 16.96 -17.71
C ALA A 193 5.49 15.85 -16.66
N ASN A 194 4.47 15.56 -15.87
CA ASN A 194 4.52 14.49 -14.88
C ASN A 194 4.07 13.16 -15.49
N LEU A 195 4.86 12.11 -15.29
CA LEU A 195 4.60 10.79 -15.87
C LEU A 195 3.25 10.22 -15.44
N LEU A 196 2.90 10.27 -14.15
CA LEU A 196 1.64 9.70 -13.68
C LEU A 196 0.44 10.53 -14.09
N GLU A 197 0.55 11.85 -14.13
CA GLU A 197 -0.52 12.70 -14.69
C GLU A 197 -0.84 12.34 -16.15
N ASP A 198 0.20 12.17 -16.97
CA ASP A 198 0.00 11.77 -18.38
C ASP A 198 -0.62 10.37 -18.48
N VAL A 199 -0.20 9.42 -17.64
CA VAL A 199 -0.80 8.08 -17.57
C VAL A 199 -2.27 8.17 -17.15
N VAL A 200 -2.60 8.91 -16.09
CA VAL A 200 -3.97 9.09 -15.62
C VAL A 200 -4.83 9.77 -16.68
N ALA A 201 -4.31 10.80 -17.34
CA ALA A 201 -5.04 11.48 -18.42
C ALA A 201 -5.35 10.55 -19.61
N ASP A 202 -4.43 9.67 -19.99
CA ASP A 202 -4.64 8.66 -21.02
C ASP A 202 -5.68 7.61 -20.58
N GLU A 203 -5.59 7.13 -19.34
CA GLU A 203 -6.55 6.16 -18.78
C GLU A 203 -7.97 6.74 -18.69
N VAL A 204 -8.11 7.98 -18.23
CA VAL A 204 -9.42 8.68 -18.17
C VAL A 204 -10.01 8.86 -19.57
N ARG A 205 -9.20 9.19 -20.56
CA ARG A 205 -9.63 9.33 -21.96
C ARG A 205 -10.08 8.01 -22.56
N ARG A 206 -9.35 6.91 -22.32
CA ARG A 206 -9.67 5.57 -22.82
C ARG A 206 -10.79 4.89 -22.06
N ARG A 207 -10.94 5.15 -20.77
CA ARG A 207 -11.93 4.56 -19.84
C ARG A 207 -11.91 3.03 -19.73
N ALA A 208 -10.98 2.35 -20.36
CA ALA A 208 -10.96 0.89 -20.41
C ALA A 208 -10.65 0.25 -19.04
N ARG A 209 -9.76 0.88 -18.27
CA ARG A 209 -9.26 0.35 -17.01
C ARG A 209 -9.64 1.17 -15.78
N ILE A 210 -10.38 2.26 -15.96
CA ILE A 210 -10.94 3.05 -14.85
C ILE A 210 -12.01 2.22 -14.12
N VAL A 211 -11.90 2.15 -12.80
CA VAL A 211 -12.89 1.53 -11.91
C VAL A 211 -13.82 2.59 -11.33
N ALA A 212 -13.24 3.65 -10.76
CA ALA A 212 -13.97 4.80 -10.23
C ALA A 212 -13.14 6.07 -10.38
N ILE A 213 -13.80 7.22 -10.38
CA ILE A 213 -13.18 8.54 -10.45
C ILE A 213 -14.05 9.54 -9.68
N ASP A 214 -13.43 10.43 -8.93
CA ASP A 214 -14.05 11.60 -8.32
C ASP A 214 -13.28 12.88 -8.70
N ASP A 215 -13.53 13.98 -8.00
CA ASP A 215 -12.86 15.25 -8.28
C ASP A 215 -11.38 15.28 -7.85
N GLU A 216 -10.98 14.40 -6.95
CA GLU A 216 -9.66 14.37 -6.33
C GLU A 216 -8.75 13.29 -6.89
N ALA A 217 -9.29 12.10 -7.16
CA ALA A 217 -8.50 10.92 -7.46
C ALA A 217 -9.13 10.01 -8.54
N VAL A 218 -8.35 9.05 -8.99
CA VAL A 218 -8.74 8.00 -9.94
C VAL A 218 -8.36 6.64 -9.37
N LEU A 219 -9.30 5.70 -9.40
CA LEU A 219 -9.08 4.30 -9.10
C LEU A 219 -9.13 3.50 -10.40
N LEU A 220 -8.07 2.78 -10.71
CA LEU A 220 -7.94 2.05 -11.97
C LEU A 220 -7.23 0.70 -11.80
N CYS A 221 -7.40 -0.20 -12.76
CA CYS A 221 -6.57 -1.40 -12.91
C CYS A 221 -5.34 -1.04 -13.75
N PRO A 222 -4.09 -1.11 -13.23
CA PRO A 222 -2.89 -0.72 -13.96
C PRO A 222 -2.73 -1.48 -15.28
N TYR A 223 -2.26 -0.81 -16.35
CA TYR A 223 -2.06 -1.42 -17.68
C TYR A 223 -1.24 -2.71 -17.64
N ALA A 224 -0.13 -2.69 -16.92
CA ALA A 224 0.73 -3.85 -16.70
C ALA A 224 0.48 -4.47 -15.32
N SER A 225 -0.80 -4.68 -14.98
CA SER A 225 -1.21 -5.23 -13.69
C SER A 225 -0.51 -6.55 -13.40
N ARG A 226 0.11 -6.64 -12.24
CA ARG A 226 0.96 -7.76 -11.82
C ARG A 226 0.17 -8.93 -11.23
N ARG A 227 -1.05 -8.67 -10.78
CA ARG A 227 -1.94 -9.65 -10.14
C ARG A 227 -3.39 -9.44 -10.58
N PRO A 228 -4.23 -10.50 -10.52
CA PRO A 228 -5.65 -10.36 -10.79
C PRO A 228 -6.30 -9.31 -9.90
N PHE A 229 -7.12 -8.45 -10.49
CA PHE A 229 -7.88 -7.41 -9.79
C PHE A 229 -7.03 -6.43 -8.97
N ALA A 230 -5.71 -6.31 -9.27
CA ALA A 230 -4.91 -5.27 -8.66
C ALA A 230 -5.42 -3.89 -9.10
N LEU A 231 -5.45 -2.96 -8.14
CA LEU A 231 -5.89 -1.59 -8.32
C LEU A 231 -4.74 -0.62 -8.06
N MET A 232 -4.81 0.54 -8.65
CA MET A 232 -3.99 1.70 -8.34
C MET A 232 -4.91 2.88 -8.08
N LEU A 233 -4.70 3.55 -6.96
CA LEU A 233 -5.30 4.83 -6.63
C LEU A 233 -4.27 5.93 -6.88
N ALA A 234 -4.60 6.91 -7.70
CA ALA A 234 -3.72 8.04 -8.01
C ALA A 234 -4.47 9.37 -7.89
N PRO A 235 -3.84 10.46 -7.42
CA PRO A 235 -4.46 11.78 -7.41
C PRO A 235 -4.62 12.29 -8.85
N ARG A 236 -5.68 13.03 -9.13
CA ARG A 236 -5.90 13.69 -10.42
C ARG A 236 -4.96 14.86 -10.66
N ARG A 237 -4.56 15.53 -9.59
CA ARG A 237 -3.53 16.56 -9.59
C ARG A 237 -2.32 16.00 -8.86
N CYS A 238 -1.22 15.91 -9.56
CA CYS A 238 -0.05 15.29 -9.00
C CYS A 238 0.51 16.05 -7.81
N ARG A 239 0.78 15.30 -6.74
CA ARG A 239 1.55 15.71 -5.57
C ARG A 239 2.69 14.73 -5.36
N ALA A 240 3.88 15.23 -5.09
CA ALA A 240 5.04 14.36 -4.94
C ALA A 240 4.94 13.46 -3.70
N ARG A 241 4.50 14.02 -2.58
CA ARG A 241 4.44 13.34 -1.29
C ARG A 241 3.02 13.09 -0.85
N PHE A 242 2.75 11.87 -0.40
CA PHE A 242 1.46 11.49 0.16
C PHE A 242 1.15 12.24 1.46
N GLY A 243 2.14 12.46 2.32
CA GLY A 243 1.99 13.18 3.58
C GLY A 243 1.49 14.62 3.43
N ASP A 244 1.78 15.26 2.30
CA ASP A 244 1.46 16.68 2.06
C ASP A 244 0.06 16.88 1.44
N ASP A 245 -0.64 15.79 1.09
CA ASP A 245 -1.89 15.82 0.31
C ASP A 245 -3.04 15.19 1.10
N GLY A 246 -3.64 15.90 2.00
CA GLY A 246 -4.78 15.41 2.78
C GLY A 246 -6.11 15.75 2.16
N PRO A 247 -7.21 15.17 2.53
CA PRO A 247 -7.60 13.77 2.72
C PRO A 247 -7.80 13.01 1.41
N THR A 248 -7.21 13.46 0.33
CA THR A 248 -7.32 12.99 -1.07
C THR A 248 -7.22 11.46 -1.17
N GLY A 249 -8.19 10.88 -1.84
CA GLY A 249 -8.18 9.45 -2.22
C GLY A 249 -8.77 8.49 -1.19
N ALA A 250 -9.03 8.88 0.06
CA ALA A 250 -9.56 7.98 1.09
C ALA A 250 -10.93 7.39 0.71
N THR A 251 -11.80 8.18 0.10
CA THR A 251 -13.12 7.73 -0.39
C THR A 251 -12.98 6.66 -1.47
N LEU A 252 -12.11 6.88 -2.46
CA LEU A 252 -11.89 5.89 -3.51
C LEU A 252 -11.11 4.67 -3.03
N LEU A 253 -10.25 4.81 -2.03
CA LEU A 253 -9.61 3.66 -1.36
C LEU A 253 -10.67 2.77 -0.73
N HIS A 254 -11.55 3.33 0.11
CA HIS A 254 -12.64 2.59 0.74
C HIS A 254 -13.56 1.93 -0.32
N ARG A 255 -13.94 2.66 -1.38
CA ARG A 255 -14.73 2.11 -2.48
C ARG A 255 -14.03 0.94 -3.16
N GLY A 256 -12.74 1.06 -3.48
CA GLY A 256 -11.96 -0.01 -4.11
C GLY A 256 -11.89 -1.28 -3.29
N LEU A 257 -11.66 -1.14 -1.98
CA LEU A 257 -11.63 -2.26 -1.03
C LEU A 257 -13.02 -2.91 -0.91
N SER A 258 -14.08 -2.11 -0.86
CA SER A 258 -15.48 -2.58 -0.83
C SER A 258 -15.85 -3.35 -2.10
N LEU A 259 -15.46 -2.85 -3.29
CA LEU A 259 -15.68 -3.55 -4.56
C LEU A 259 -14.94 -4.89 -4.63
N LEU A 260 -13.70 -4.96 -4.12
CA LEU A 260 -12.97 -6.24 -4.03
C LEU A 260 -13.67 -7.22 -3.10
N ARG A 261 -14.13 -6.75 -1.93
CA ARG A 261 -14.90 -7.58 -0.99
C ARG A 261 -16.20 -8.10 -1.62
N GLU A 262 -16.94 -7.25 -2.33
CA GLU A 262 -18.18 -7.63 -3.03
C GLU A 262 -17.90 -8.63 -4.14
N ARG A 263 -16.88 -8.39 -4.98
CA ARG A 263 -16.49 -9.28 -6.09
C ARG A 263 -16.15 -10.69 -5.64
N PHE A 264 -15.56 -10.84 -4.46
CA PHE A 264 -15.11 -12.14 -3.94
C PHE A 264 -16.01 -12.73 -2.84
N GLY A 265 -17.05 -12.01 -2.43
CA GLY A 265 -17.96 -12.43 -1.35
C GLY A 265 -17.35 -12.35 0.06
N ALA A 266 -16.08 -12.00 0.16
CA ALA A 266 -15.35 -11.73 1.40
C ALA A 266 -14.12 -10.87 1.08
N SER A 267 -13.56 -10.18 2.08
CA SER A 267 -12.29 -9.44 1.91
C SER A 267 -11.17 -10.42 1.53
N PRO A 268 -10.55 -10.26 0.33
CA PRO A 268 -9.48 -11.16 -0.10
C PRO A 268 -8.21 -10.92 0.71
N PRO A 269 -7.27 -11.88 0.76
CA PRO A 269 -5.90 -11.59 1.17
C PRO A 269 -5.36 -10.42 0.34
N LEU A 270 -4.87 -9.38 0.99
CA LEU A 270 -4.55 -8.12 0.35
C LEU A 270 -3.24 -7.55 0.86
N THR A 271 -2.43 -7.03 -0.05
CA THR A 271 -1.32 -6.13 0.28
C THR A 271 -1.58 -4.78 -0.36
N LEU A 272 -1.45 -3.72 0.42
CA LEU A 272 -1.54 -2.34 -0.04
C LEU A 272 -0.27 -1.61 0.38
N TRP A 273 0.24 -0.72 -0.46
CA TRP A 273 1.34 0.16 -0.07
C TRP A 273 1.26 1.50 -0.76
N ILE A 274 1.79 2.50 -0.08
CA ILE A 274 1.88 3.87 -0.57
C ILE A 274 3.22 4.07 -1.27
N ARG A 275 3.18 4.56 -2.50
CA ARG A 275 4.31 5.11 -3.22
C ARG A 275 4.33 6.61 -3.05
N THR A 276 5.41 7.14 -2.54
CA THR A 276 5.61 8.56 -2.28
C THR A 276 7.01 8.98 -2.69
N ALA A 277 7.23 10.26 -2.93
CA ALA A 277 8.54 10.77 -3.25
C ALA A 277 9.54 10.49 -2.11
N PRO A 278 10.73 9.97 -2.40
CA PRO A 278 11.82 9.98 -1.43
C PRO A 278 12.25 11.42 -1.11
N ARG A 279 12.93 11.60 0.01
CA ARG A 279 13.44 12.91 0.45
C ARG A 279 14.22 13.61 -0.66
N GLY A 280 13.92 14.88 -0.91
CA GLY A 280 14.58 15.69 -1.93
C GLY A 280 14.18 15.38 -3.37
N ALA A 281 13.14 14.59 -3.61
CA ALA A 281 12.61 14.35 -4.95
C ALA A 281 11.28 15.08 -5.16
N ASP A 282 11.26 16.06 -6.07
CA ASP A 282 10.07 16.86 -6.38
C ASP A 282 9.32 16.34 -7.62
N ARG A 283 10.03 15.63 -8.51
CA ARG A 283 9.46 15.06 -9.73
C ARG A 283 8.98 13.64 -9.49
N PHE A 284 7.92 13.51 -8.74
CA PHE A 284 7.26 12.25 -8.42
C PHE A 284 5.75 12.50 -8.36
N CYS A 285 4.96 11.44 -8.24
CA CYS A 285 3.56 11.54 -7.92
C CYS A 285 3.19 10.36 -7.02
N TRP A 286 2.62 10.65 -5.86
CA TRP A 286 2.20 9.58 -4.98
C TRP A 286 1.07 8.76 -5.60
N HIS A 287 1.02 7.50 -5.28
CA HIS A 287 -0.09 6.60 -5.58
C HIS A 287 -0.14 5.46 -4.56
N ILE A 288 -1.25 4.76 -4.53
CA ILE A 288 -1.44 3.58 -3.68
C ILE A 288 -1.65 2.38 -4.59
N ASP A 289 -0.81 1.36 -4.43
CA ASP A 289 -1.01 0.06 -5.04
C ASP A 289 -1.83 -0.83 -4.10
N ILE A 290 -2.88 -1.47 -4.63
CA ILE A 290 -3.78 -2.35 -3.89
C ILE A 290 -3.78 -3.70 -4.62
N VAL A 291 -3.22 -4.73 -3.99
CA VAL A 291 -2.89 -5.98 -4.66
C VAL A 291 -3.48 -7.18 -3.93
N PRO A 292 -4.59 -7.76 -4.44
CA PRO A 292 -5.09 -9.03 -3.95
C PRO A 292 -4.06 -10.16 -4.13
N ARG A 293 -3.88 -10.98 -3.09
CA ARG A 293 -2.85 -12.03 -3.00
C ARG A 293 -3.45 -13.44 -3.14
N MET A 294 -4.27 -13.64 -4.17
CA MET A 294 -5.02 -14.88 -4.39
C MET A 294 -4.24 -15.97 -5.12
N LEU A 295 -3.07 -15.65 -5.64
CA LEU A 295 -2.19 -16.59 -6.37
C LEU A 295 -0.78 -16.57 -5.78
N ALA A 296 -0.23 -17.75 -5.54
CA ALA A 296 1.19 -17.90 -5.23
C ALA A 296 2.04 -17.63 -6.47
N ALA A 297 3.26 -17.13 -6.29
CA ALA A 297 4.23 -17.00 -7.36
C ALA A 297 4.86 -18.36 -7.69
N GLY A 298 4.87 -18.73 -8.96
CA GLY A 298 5.55 -19.93 -9.44
C GLY A 298 7.06 -19.72 -9.70
N SER A 299 7.76 -20.79 -10.09
CA SER A 299 9.20 -20.75 -10.36
C SER A 299 9.59 -19.72 -11.43
N PHE A 300 8.75 -19.56 -12.47
CA PHE A 300 8.97 -18.57 -13.52
C PHE A 300 8.96 -17.14 -12.94
N GLU A 301 7.92 -16.80 -12.16
CA GLU A 301 7.78 -15.47 -11.58
C GLU A 301 8.90 -15.15 -10.58
N LEU A 302 9.26 -16.12 -9.74
CA LEU A 302 10.33 -15.96 -8.74
C LEU A 302 11.70 -15.83 -9.42
N GLY A 303 11.99 -16.67 -10.42
CA GLY A 303 13.28 -16.69 -11.10
C GLY A 303 13.49 -15.52 -12.06
N THR A 304 12.42 -15.03 -12.71
CA THR A 304 12.51 -13.94 -13.71
C THR A 304 12.04 -12.58 -13.18
N GLN A 305 11.35 -12.56 -12.05
CA GLN A 305 10.64 -11.38 -11.52
C GLN A 305 9.57 -10.82 -12.48
N ILE A 306 9.12 -11.61 -13.46
CA ILE A 306 8.03 -11.27 -14.37
C ILE A 306 6.74 -11.88 -13.83
N PRO A 307 5.81 -11.09 -13.27
CA PRO A 307 4.55 -11.61 -12.79
C PRO A 307 3.67 -12.09 -13.94
N VAL A 308 2.88 -13.14 -13.68
CA VAL A 308 1.88 -13.67 -14.60
C VAL A 308 0.49 -13.31 -14.10
N ASN A 309 -0.27 -12.57 -14.89
CA ASN A 309 -1.64 -12.18 -14.58
C ASN A 309 -2.63 -12.91 -15.49
N PRO A 310 -3.45 -13.85 -14.98
CA PRO A 310 -4.45 -14.56 -15.78
C PRO A 310 -5.72 -13.76 -16.04
N VAL A 311 -5.83 -12.52 -15.56
CA VAL A 311 -6.99 -11.63 -15.77
C VAL A 311 -6.54 -10.34 -16.43
N ALA A 312 -7.09 -10.03 -17.59
CA ALA A 312 -6.80 -8.74 -18.24
C ALA A 312 -7.27 -7.58 -17.37
N PRO A 313 -6.46 -6.52 -17.17
CA PRO A 313 -6.86 -5.34 -16.40
C PRO A 313 -8.15 -4.70 -16.88
N GLU A 314 -8.41 -4.69 -18.18
CA GLU A 314 -9.64 -4.19 -18.80
C GLU A 314 -10.88 -4.99 -18.36
N GLN A 315 -10.72 -6.32 -18.26
CA GLN A 315 -11.76 -7.23 -17.81
C GLN A 315 -12.00 -7.07 -16.31
N ALA A 316 -10.93 -7.01 -15.51
CA ALA A 316 -11.03 -6.76 -14.06
C ALA A 316 -11.76 -5.44 -13.78
N ALA A 317 -11.41 -4.36 -14.49
CA ALA A 317 -12.07 -3.07 -14.34
C ALA A 317 -13.55 -3.11 -14.76
N ALA A 318 -13.88 -3.83 -15.82
CA ALA A 318 -15.27 -3.98 -16.27
C ALA A 318 -16.12 -4.74 -15.23
N GLU A 319 -15.58 -5.82 -14.66
CA GLU A 319 -16.26 -6.61 -13.62
C GLU A 319 -16.48 -5.78 -12.35
N LEU A 320 -15.45 -5.01 -11.89
CA LEU A 320 -15.57 -4.17 -10.70
C LEU A 320 -16.53 -2.97 -10.90
N ARG A 321 -16.64 -2.43 -12.11
CA ARG A 321 -17.63 -1.37 -12.40
C ARG A 321 -19.08 -1.86 -12.45
N ALA A 322 -19.28 -3.14 -12.69
CA ALA A 322 -20.61 -3.73 -12.81
C ALA A 322 -21.26 -4.03 -11.44
N LEU A 323 -20.49 -3.92 -10.34
CA LEU A 323 -20.93 -4.00 -8.95
C LEU A 323 -21.40 -2.62 -8.45
#